data_4a869c9f3c0ad4b7b4dbd0f0c217ece0
#
_entry.id   4a869c9f3c0ad4b7b4dbd0f0c217ece0
#
_cell.length_a   1.000
_cell.length_b   1.000
_cell.length_c   1.000
_cell.angle_alpha   90.00
_cell.angle_beta   90.00
_cell.angle_gamma   90.00
#
_symmetry.space_group_name_H-M   'P 1'
#
loop_
_entity.id
_entity.type
_entity.pdbx_description
1 polymer ?
#
loop_
_entity_poly.entity_id
_entity_poly.type
_entity_poly.pdbx_seq_one_letter_code
_entity_poly.pdbx_strand_id
1 'polypeptide(L)'
;MSGLECKNISKSYKDNKVLDNVSLNIEQGKIYGLIGRNGVGKTTLMSIMTGQNPADSGEVTYNGQPVWENAEALSHICFSREINTKSLLGMNNQKVKEYLRLASIYYKNWDKDMAEELVKRFGIDKKKKVCNLSKGMLSMLTVIIGLASKAEITILDEPAAGLDVIVREEFYKLIIDEQQENGRTFIISTHIIEEAANVFEEVIILKDKCVYLKENTVELLDKCRYVSGLEENVKNAVDGCKIINEEHIGRSYAVTVMQDGDCLLYTSPSPRDTERS
;
A
#
# COMPACT_ATOMS: atom_id res chain seq x y z
N MET A 1 5.90 6.17 -21.94
CA MET A 1 5.38 6.58 -20.64
C MET A 1 6.47 6.36 -19.62
N SER A 2 6.70 7.31 -18.72
CA SER A 2 7.66 7.14 -17.64
C SER A 2 6.95 6.46 -16.45
N GLY A 3 7.57 5.42 -15.89
CA GLY A 3 7.01 4.70 -14.76
C GLY A 3 7.23 3.19 -14.80
N LEU A 4 6.49 2.48 -13.96
CA LEU A 4 6.55 1.03 -13.83
C LEU A 4 5.30 0.39 -14.47
N GLU A 5 5.50 -0.55 -15.36
CA GLU A 5 4.42 -1.22 -16.07
C GLU A 5 4.49 -2.73 -15.82
N CYS A 6 3.35 -3.32 -15.46
CA CYS A 6 3.13 -4.76 -15.38
C CYS A 6 2.23 -5.20 -16.52
N LYS A 7 2.66 -6.21 -17.30
CA LYS A 7 1.87 -6.77 -18.40
C LYS A 7 1.63 -8.25 -18.19
N ASN A 8 0.35 -8.62 -18.05
CA ASN A 8 -0.14 -10.00 -18.00
C ASN A 8 0.59 -10.89 -16.97
N ILE A 9 0.89 -10.32 -15.78
CA ILE A 9 1.61 -11.00 -14.71
C ILE A 9 0.75 -12.13 -14.15
N SER A 10 1.27 -13.35 -14.21
CA SER A 10 0.70 -14.49 -13.50
C SER A 10 1.74 -15.13 -12.59
N LYS A 11 1.29 -15.63 -11.44
CA LYS A 11 2.15 -16.31 -10.46
C LYS A 11 1.41 -17.38 -9.70
N SER A 12 2.05 -18.55 -9.58
CA SER A 12 1.57 -19.68 -8.79
C SER A 12 2.64 -20.15 -7.83
N TYR A 13 2.23 -20.66 -6.69
CA TYR A 13 3.10 -21.40 -5.77
C TYR A 13 2.55 -22.80 -5.63
N LYS A 14 3.25 -23.79 -6.20
CA LYS A 14 2.74 -25.14 -6.38
C LYS A 14 1.40 -25.12 -7.13
N ASP A 15 0.36 -25.67 -6.58
CA ASP A 15 -0.98 -25.73 -7.19
C ASP A 15 -1.85 -24.51 -6.89
N ASN A 16 -1.33 -23.54 -6.12
CA ASN A 16 -2.09 -22.32 -5.77
C ASN A 16 -1.69 -21.15 -6.65
N LYS A 17 -2.56 -20.78 -7.59
CA LYS A 17 -2.43 -19.55 -8.37
C LYS A 17 -2.70 -18.34 -7.46
N VAL A 18 -1.77 -17.40 -7.39
CA VAL A 18 -1.83 -16.20 -6.51
C VAL A 18 -2.11 -14.94 -7.32
N LEU A 19 -1.58 -14.85 -8.53
CA LEU A 19 -1.86 -13.76 -9.48
C LEU A 19 -2.29 -14.36 -10.82
N ASP A 20 -3.30 -13.76 -11.44
CA ASP A 20 -3.85 -14.19 -12.72
C ASP A 20 -3.99 -13.03 -13.68
N ASN A 21 -3.11 -12.97 -14.69
CA ASN A 21 -3.15 -12.00 -15.78
C ASN A 21 -3.26 -10.54 -15.30
N VAL A 22 -2.48 -10.18 -14.28
CA VAL A 22 -2.46 -8.84 -13.69
C VAL A 22 -1.72 -7.89 -14.62
N SER A 23 -2.43 -6.84 -15.07
CA SER A 23 -1.84 -5.74 -15.84
C SER A 23 -2.15 -4.42 -15.16
N LEU A 24 -1.13 -3.59 -14.95
CA LEU A 24 -1.25 -2.26 -14.36
C LEU A 24 -0.11 -1.36 -14.79
N ASN A 25 -0.35 -0.06 -14.80
CA ASN A 25 0.64 0.97 -15.05
C ASN A 25 0.73 1.92 -13.87
N ILE A 26 1.94 2.20 -13.41
CA ILE A 26 2.26 3.13 -12.34
C ILE A 26 3.00 4.31 -12.96
N GLU A 27 2.34 5.46 -13.03
CA GLU A 27 2.92 6.70 -13.51
C GLU A 27 3.82 7.32 -12.43
N GLN A 28 4.87 8.00 -12.84
CA GLN A 28 5.76 8.68 -11.90
C GLN A 28 5.08 9.88 -11.22
N GLY A 29 5.53 10.19 -10.00
CA GLY A 29 5.14 11.37 -9.26
C GLY A 29 3.77 11.26 -8.56
N LYS A 30 3.25 10.05 -8.34
CA LYS A 30 1.96 9.82 -7.68
C LYS A 30 2.09 8.91 -6.46
N ILE A 31 1.12 9.01 -5.55
CA ILE A 31 0.96 8.11 -4.41
C ILE A 31 -0.17 7.12 -4.71
N TYR A 32 0.16 5.83 -4.76
CA TYR A 32 -0.76 4.73 -5.03
C TYR A 32 -1.08 3.94 -3.77
N GLY A 33 -2.35 3.66 -3.54
CA GLY A 33 -2.81 2.69 -2.56
C GLY A 33 -3.05 1.33 -3.21
N LEU A 34 -2.31 0.29 -2.80
CA LEU A 34 -2.57 -1.09 -3.21
C LEU A 34 -3.42 -1.79 -2.16
N ILE A 35 -4.72 -1.87 -2.41
CA ILE A 35 -5.72 -2.33 -1.44
C ILE A 35 -6.14 -3.77 -1.75
N GLY A 36 -6.35 -4.56 -0.72
CA GLY A 36 -6.88 -5.92 -0.84
C GLY A 36 -6.74 -6.70 0.46
N ARG A 37 -7.55 -7.75 0.59
CA ARG A 37 -7.54 -8.63 1.77
C ARG A 37 -6.18 -9.29 1.95
N ASN A 38 -5.89 -9.74 3.18
CA ASN A 38 -4.67 -10.50 3.45
C ASN A 38 -4.67 -11.80 2.65
N GLY A 39 -3.51 -12.10 2.03
CA GLY A 39 -3.36 -13.30 1.18
C GLY A 39 -3.87 -13.15 -0.26
N VAL A 40 -4.39 -11.99 -0.69
CA VAL A 40 -4.89 -11.77 -2.07
C VAL A 40 -3.79 -11.69 -3.13
N GLY A 41 -2.52 -11.53 -2.71
CA GLY A 41 -1.38 -11.46 -3.64
C GLY A 41 -0.64 -10.13 -3.66
N LYS A 42 -0.97 -9.14 -2.79
CA LYS A 42 -0.30 -7.83 -2.73
C LYS A 42 1.23 -7.95 -2.64
N THR A 43 1.73 -8.63 -1.62
CA THR A 43 3.18 -8.82 -1.41
C THR A 43 3.83 -9.58 -2.57
N THR A 44 3.13 -10.55 -3.17
CA THR A 44 3.62 -11.28 -4.36
C THR A 44 3.75 -10.33 -5.54
N LEU A 45 2.75 -9.52 -5.83
CA LEU A 45 2.79 -8.55 -6.91
C LEU A 45 3.94 -7.54 -6.70
N MET A 46 4.05 -6.96 -5.51
CA MET A 46 5.13 -6.01 -5.19
C MET A 46 6.51 -6.64 -5.28
N SER A 47 6.67 -7.91 -4.88
CA SER A 47 7.95 -8.62 -5.02
C SER A 47 8.33 -8.90 -6.48
N ILE A 48 7.35 -9.09 -7.36
CA ILE A 48 7.57 -9.22 -8.81
C ILE A 48 7.91 -7.85 -9.41
N MET A 49 7.18 -6.80 -9.04
CA MET A 49 7.43 -5.43 -9.48
C MET A 49 8.84 -4.93 -9.14
N THR A 50 9.46 -5.52 -8.14
CA THR A 50 10.80 -5.15 -7.64
C THR A 50 11.89 -6.18 -7.98
N GLY A 51 11.60 -7.12 -8.87
CA GLY A 51 12.56 -8.14 -9.29
C GLY A 51 13.03 -9.09 -8.19
N GLN A 52 12.35 -9.15 -7.03
CA GLN A 52 12.71 -10.09 -5.96
C GLN A 52 12.16 -11.51 -6.23
N ASN A 53 11.16 -11.60 -7.09
CA ASN A 53 10.50 -12.87 -7.42
C ASN A 53 10.13 -12.86 -8.91
N PRO A 54 10.49 -13.89 -9.68
CA PRO A 54 10.09 -13.94 -11.09
C PRO A 54 8.60 -14.21 -11.23
N ALA A 55 7.97 -13.60 -12.22
CA ALA A 55 6.65 -14.00 -12.68
C ALA A 55 6.73 -15.36 -13.40
N ASP A 56 5.63 -16.14 -13.38
CA ASP A 56 5.54 -17.35 -14.19
C ASP A 56 5.23 -17.01 -15.66
N SER A 57 4.50 -15.90 -15.88
CA SER A 57 4.28 -15.29 -17.21
C SER A 57 4.06 -13.79 -17.07
N GLY A 58 4.21 -13.09 -18.20
CA GLY A 58 4.15 -11.63 -18.25
C GLY A 58 5.49 -10.98 -17.98
N GLU A 59 5.53 -9.66 -17.98
CA GLU A 59 6.74 -8.88 -17.75
C GLU A 59 6.47 -7.62 -16.93
N VAL A 60 7.51 -7.17 -16.22
CA VAL A 60 7.54 -5.87 -15.55
C VAL A 60 8.62 -5.02 -16.19
N THR A 61 8.26 -3.80 -16.57
CA THR A 61 9.22 -2.85 -17.15
C THR A 61 9.22 -1.55 -16.35
N TYR A 62 10.40 -0.94 -16.22
CA TYR A 62 10.60 0.42 -15.71
C TYR A 62 11.12 1.27 -16.88
N ASN A 63 10.38 2.32 -17.24
CA ASN A 63 10.68 3.18 -18.40
C ASN A 63 10.94 2.36 -19.69
N GLY A 64 10.20 1.26 -19.89
CA GLY A 64 10.33 0.38 -21.03
C GLY A 64 11.50 -0.62 -20.97
N GLN A 65 12.29 -0.62 -19.91
CA GLN A 65 13.36 -1.59 -19.66
C GLN A 65 12.87 -2.69 -18.71
N PRO A 66 13.15 -3.97 -18.97
CA PRO A 66 12.76 -5.04 -18.06
C PRO A 66 13.38 -4.84 -16.67
N VAL A 67 12.59 -5.11 -15.62
CA VAL A 67 13.04 -5.00 -14.23
C VAL A 67 13.79 -6.25 -13.78
N TRP A 68 13.39 -7.44 -14.27
CA TRP A 68 14.00 -8.71 -13.88
C TRP A 68 15.47 -8.78 -14.33
N GLU A 69 16.37 -9.08 -13.39
CA GLU A 69 17.83 -9.16 -13.60
C GLU A 69 18.47 -7.90 -14.21
N ASN A 70 17.86 -6.75 -14.00
CA ASN A 70 18.35 -5.47 -14.53
C ASN A 70 18.75 -4.53 -13.39
N ALA A 71 20.05 -4.48 -13.07
CA ALA A 71 20.58 -3.67 -11.98
C ALA A 71 20.30 -2.17 -12.14
N GLU A 72 20.31 -1.64 -13.38
CA GLU A 72 20.01 -0.23 -13.62
C GLU A 72 18.54 0.09 -13.31
N ALA A 73 17.59 -0.66 -13.85
CA ALA A 73 16.18 -0.48 -13.55
C ALA A 73 15.90 -0.62 -12.04
N LEU A 74 16.51 -1.62 -11.39
CA LEU A 74 16.36 -1.86 -9.94
C LEU A 74 16.97 -0.76 -9.08
N SER A 75 17.98 -0.03 -9.57
CA SER A 75 18.59 1.08 -8.82
C SER A 75 17.63 2.25 -8.58
N HIS A 76 16.55 2.35 -9.36
CA HIS A 76 15.50 3.37 -9.24
C HIS A 76 14.32 2.94 -8.35
N ILE A 77 14.31 1.68 -7.88
CA ILE A 77 13.17 1.10 -7.16
C ILE A 77 13.61 0.67 -5.76
N CYS A 78 12.89 1.14 -4.74
CA CYS A 78 13.04 0.67 -3.37
C CYS A 78 11.83 -0.18 -2.99
N PHE A 79 12.09 -1.37 -2.45
CA PHE A 79 11.05 -2.19 -1.82
C PHE A 79 11.36 -2.37 -0.35
N SER A 80 10.57 -1.75 0.48
CA SER A 80 10.65 -1.88 1.93
C SER A 80 9.43 -2.61 2.46
N ARG A 81 9.63 -3.82 2.93
CA ARG A 81 8.58 -4.70 3.44
C ARG A 81 8.76 -4.99 4.91
N GLU A 82 7.71 -5.51 5.54
CA GLU A 82 7.74 -5.92 6.95
C GLU A 82 8.97 -6.79 7.25
N ILE A 83 9.72 -6.41 8.28
CA ILE A 83 10.91 -7.12 8.73
C ILE A 83 10.47 -8.36 9.53
N ASN A 84 10.69 -9.54 8.97
CA ASN A 84 10.40 -10.79 9.67
C ASN A 84 11.50 -11.09 10.69
N THR A 85 11.25 -10.78 11.97
CA THR A 85 12.20 -11.01 13.07
C THR A 85 12.46 -12.48 13.39
N LYS A 86 11.63 -13.39 12.87
CA LYS A 86 11.77 -14.84 13.04
C LYS A 86 12.61 -15.50 11.93
N SER A 87 13.07 -14.74 10.95
CA SER A 87 13.88 -15.29 9.86
C SER A 87 15.23 -15.78 10.37
N LEU A 88 15.61 -17.00 9.97
CA LEU A 88 16.86 -17.67 10.33
C LEU A 88 18.12 -17.04 9.70
N LEU A 89 17.98 -16.07 8.80
CA LEU A 89 19.08 -15.50 8.02
C LEU A 89 19.96 -14.50 8.78
N GLY A 90 19.88 -14.42 10.10
CA GLY A 90 20.87 -13.73 10.94
C GLY A 90 20.88 -12.20 10.89
N MET A 91 20.33 -11.56 9.85
CA MET A 91 20.31 -10.10 9.71
C MET A 91 19.50 -9.40 10.80
N ASN A 92 18.49 -10.06 11.35
CA ASN A 92 17.65 -9.49 12.41
C ASN A 92 18.36 -9.39 13.78
N ASN A 93 19.51 -10.05 13.96
CA ASN A 93 20.34 -9.99 15.15
C ASN A 93 21.30 -8.79 15.13
N GLN A 94 21.35 -8.05 14.02
CA GLN A 94 22.18 -6.86 13.88
C GLN A 94 21.55 -5.67 14.61
N LYS A 95 22.39 -4.70 14.98
CA LYS A 95 21.94 -3.43 15.53
C LYS A 95 21.30 -2.58 14.42
N VAL A 96 20.36 -1.74 14.80
CA VAL A 96 19.70 -0.80 13.87
C VAL A 96 20.73 0.01 13.07
N LYS A 97 21.82 0.50 13.69
CA LYS A 97 22.89 1.24 12.99
C LYS A 97 23.54 0.44 11.86
N GLU A 98 23.71 -0.86 12.06
CA GLU A 98 24.32 -1.76 11.07
C GLU A 98 23.36 -2.06 9.94
N TYR A 99 22.08 -2.21 10.28
CA TYR A 99 21.00 -2.40 9.32
C TYR A 99 20.84 -1.18 8.38
N LEU A 100 20.84 0.04 8.95
CA LEU A 100 20.84 1.29 8.17
C LEU A 100 22.11 1.46 7.32
N ARG A 101 23.28 1.06 7.85
CA ARG A 101 24.52 1.06 7.07
C ARG A 101 24.47 0.14 5.87
N LEU A 102 23.86 -1.05 6.01
CA LEU A 102 23.68 -1.96 4.88
C LEU A 102 22.74 -1.37 3.84
N ALA A 103 21.64 -0.76 4.27
CA ALA A 103 20.74 -0.04 3.37
C ALA A 103 21.46 1.07 2.61
N SER A 104 22.31 1.85 3.28
CA SER A 104 23.09 2.94 2.67
C SER A 104 24.12 2.48 1.63
N ILE A 105 24.57 1.24 1.70
CA ILE A 105 25.45 0.65 0.68
C ILE A 105 24.63 0.20 -0.55
N TYR A 106 23.40 -0.28 -0.30
CA TYR A 106 22.56 -0.82 -1.34
C TYR A 106 21.90 0.28 -2.20
N TYR A 107 21.47 1.39 -1.58
CA TYR A 107 20.79 2.47 -2.29
C TYR A 107 21.75 3.58 -2.70
N LYS A 108 21.90 3.80 -4.00
CA LYS A 108 22.86 4.74 -4.62
C LYS A 108 22.66 6.20 -4.16
N ASN A 109 21.41 6.61 -3.97
CA ASN A 109 21.03 7.99 -3.62
C ASN A 109 20.71 8.14 -2.12
N TRP A 110 21.25 7.28 -1.26
CA TRP A 110 20.95 7.26 0.16
C TRP A 110 21.13 8.61 0.83
N ASP A 111 20.06 9.13 1.43
CA ASP A 111 20.09 10.35 2.25
C ASP A 111 20.35 9.99 3.71
N LYS A 112 21.61 10.18 4.10
CA LYS A 112 22.07 9.88 5.46
C LYS A 112 21.45 10.83 6.49
N ASP A 113 21.32 12.10 6.16
CA ASP A 113 20.86 13.13 7.10
C ASP A 113 19.38 12.93 7.40
N MET A 114 18.56 12.65 6.37
CA MET A 114 17.17 12.25 6.55
C MET A 114 17.04 10.98 7.41
N ALA A 115 17.84 9.95 7.15
CA ALA A 115 17.80 8.73 7.96
C ALA A 115 18.11 9.00 9.43
N GLU A 116 19.13 9.81 9.74
CA GLU A 116 19.52 10.18 11.10
C GLU A 116 18.43 11.02 11.79
N GLU A 117 17.86 11.98 11.08
CA GLU A 117 16.76 12.81 11.59
C GLU A 117 15.55 11.96 11.96
N LEU A 118 15.08 11.12 11.01
CA LEU A 118 13.89 10.29 11.22
C LEU A 118 14.09 9.25 12.34
N VAL A 119 15.28 8.64 12.43
CA VAL A 119 15.62 7.74 13.54
C VAL A 119 15.52 8.45 14.90
N LYS A 120 16.01 9.68 14.98
CA LYS A 120 15.91 10.51 16.19
C LYS A 120 14.46 10.92 16.48
N ARG A 121 13.73 11.36 15.47
CA ARG A 121 12.32 11.82 15.52
C ARG A 121 11.39 10.74 16.05
N PHE A 122 11.56 9.51 15.57
CA PHE A 122 10.75 8.36 16.00
C PHE A 122 11.34 7.58 17.18
N GLY A 123 12.39 8.10 17.83
CA GLY A 123 12.94 7.54 19.06
C GLY A 123 13.52 6.12 18.89
N ILE A 124 14.02 5.77 17.70
CA ILE A 124 14.60 4.45 17.44
C ILE A 124 16.04 4.41 17.97
N ASP A 125 16.29 3.57 18.98
CA ASP A 125 17.64 3.38 19.50
C ASP A 125 18.52 2.57 18.53
N LYS A 126 19.49 3.25 17.91
CA LYS A 126 20.44 2.64 16.96
C LYS A 126 21.32 1.54 17.54
N LYS A 127 21.43 1.46 18.87
CA LYS A 127 22.21 0.41 19.55
C LYS A 127 21.41 -0.86 19.78
N LYS A 128 20.08 -0.79 19.75
CA LYS A 128 19.22 -1.96 19.87
C LYS A 128 19.36 -2.88 18.67
N LYS A 129 19.17 -4.18 18.91
CA LYS A 129 19.01 -5.17 17.84
C LYS A 129 17.67 -5.02 17.17
N VAL A 130 17.61 -5.22 15.86
CA VAL A 130 16.36 -5.15 15.07
C VAL A 130 15.31 -6.09 15.61
N CYS A 131 15.67 -7.32 16.00
CA CYS A 131 14.76 -8.28 16.61
C CYS A 131 14.14 -7.86 17.96
N ASN A 132 14.68 -6.85 18.61
CA ASN A 132 14.21 -6.33 19.90
C ASN A 132 13.36 -5.05 19.75
N LEU A 133 13.05 -4.64 18.53
CA LEU A 133 12.16 -3.52 18.26
C LEU A 133 10.70 -3.98 18.39
N SER A 134 9.82 -3.06 18.82
CA SER A 134 8.38 -3.29 18.75
C SER A 134 7.90 -3.34 17.28
N LYS A 135 6.70 -3.86 17.04
CA LYS A 135 6.13 -3.93 15.68
C LYS A 135 6.08 -2.53 15.04
N GLY A 136 5.59 -1.52 15.76
CA GLY A 136 5.57 -0.15 15.25
C GLY A 136 6.96 0.42 14.96
N MET A 137 7.96 0.15 15.81
CA MET A 137 9.35 0.56 15.53
C MET A 137 9.93 -0.16 14.31
N LEU A 138 9.58 -1.43 14.07
CA LEU A 138 9.98 -2.15 12.85
C LEU A 138 9.35 -1.52 11.61
N SER A 139 8.04 -1.22 11.67
CA SER A 139 7.35 -0.51 10.58
C SER A 139 8.00 0.84 10.30
N MET A 140 8.30 1.64 11.34
CA MET A 140 9.00 2.92 11.15
C MET A 140 10.42 2.75 10.60
N LEU A 141 11.15 1.71 10.98
CA LEU A 141 12.47 1.42 10.40
C LEU A 141 12.37 1.14 8.89
N THR A 142 11.34 0.41 8.44
CA THR A 142 11.11 0.15 7.02
C THR A 142 10.73 1.44 6.27
N VAL A 143 9.92 2.30 6.88
CA VAL A 143 9.56 3.61 6.33
C VAL A 143 10.80 4.51 6.19
N ILE A 144 11.64 4.58 7.21
CA ILE A 144 12.89 5.36 7.20
C ILE A 144 13.78 4.90 6.04
N ILE A 145 13.92 3.59 5.83
CA ILE A 145 14.71 3.05 4.72
C ILE A 145 14.10 3.46 3.38
N GLY A 146 12.78 3.33 3.23
CA GLY A 146 12.08 3.73 2.02
C GLY A 146 12.26 5.21 1.69
N LEU A 147 12.13 6.09 2.67
CA LEU A 147 12.31 7.54 2.50
C LEU A 147 13.77 7.90 2.21
N ALA A 148 14.71 7.41 3.03
CA ALA A 148 16.13 7.72 2.90
C ALA A 148 16.79 7.06 1.67
N SER A 149 16.17 6.06 1.06
CA SER A 149 16.66 5.46 -0.20
C SER A 149 16.71 6.46 -1.35
N LYS A 150 15.86 7.50 -1.31
CA LYS A 150 15.66 8.48 -2.39
C LYS A 150 15.45 7.82 -3.76
N ALA A 151 14.89 6.62 -3.77
CA ALA A 151 14.49 5.93 -5.00
C ALA A 151 13.33 6.65 -5.66
N GLU A 152 13.28 6.65 -6.99
CA GLU A 152 12.22 7.28 -7.77
C GLU A 152 10.86 6.61 -7.52
N ILE A 153 10.87 5.27 -7.35
CA ILE A 153 9.71 4.49 -6.95
C ILE A 153 10.00 3.80 -5.63
N THR A 154 9.17 4.06 -4.63
CA THR A 154 9.27 3.40 -3.32
C THR A 154 8.00 2.61 -3.05
N ILE A 155 8.18 1.31 -2.84
CA ILE A 155 7.09 0.36 -2.55
C ILE A 155 7.18 -0.01 -1.06
N LEU A 156 6.08 0.18 -0.34
CA LEU A 156 5.97 -0.09 1.10
C LEU A 156 4.88 -1.12 1.35
N ASP A 157 5.25 -2.25 1.97
CA ASP A 157 4.31 -3.34 2.28
C ASP A 157 3.80 -3.20 3.71
N GLU A 158 2.50 -2.88 3.87
CA GLU A 158 1.80 -2.70 5.14
C GLU A 158 2.55 -1.78 6.14
N PRO A 159 3.08 -0.61 5.72
CA PRO A 159 3.97 0.23 6.54
C PRO A 159 3.28 0.81 7.78
N ALA A 160 1.95 0.98 7.75
CA ALA A 160 1.16 1.51 8.86
C ALA A 160 0.80 0.43 9.90
N ALA A 161 1.14 -0.85 9.66
CA ALA A 161 0.80 -1.93 10.55
C ALA A 161 1.49 -1.82 11.92
N GLY A 162 0.69 -1.66 12.99
CA GLY A 162 1.20 -1.52 14.36
C GLY A 162 1.66 -0.13 14.75
N LEU A 163 1.43 0.88 13.91
CA LEU A 163 1.58 2.29 14.28
C LEU A 163 0.32 2.77 15.03
N ASP A 164 0.52 3.62 16.03
CA ASP A 164 -0.56 4.39 16.60
C ASP A 164 -1.02 5.49 15.63
N VAL A 165 -2.16 6.12 15.94
CA VAL A 165 -2.78 7.12 15.05
C VAL A 165 -1.85 8.29 14.77
N ILE A 166 -1.16 8.81 15.79
CA ILE A 166 -0.29 10.00 15.68
C ILE A 166 0.91 9.70 14.77
N VAL A 167 1.60 8.57 15.01
CA VAL A 167 2.75 8.14 14.20
C VAL A 167 2.33 7.83 12.77
N ARG A 168 1.13 7.29 12.58
CA ARG A 168 0.58 7.01 11.25
C ARG A 168 0.30 8.28 10.45
N GLU A 169 -0.32 9.29 11.07
CA GLU A 169 -0.54 10.59 10.43
C GLU A 169 0.79 11.25 10.04
N GLU A 170 1.78 11.18 10.92
CA GLU A 170 3.12 11.72 10.66
C GLU A 170 3.81 10.97 9.52
N PHE A 171 3.69 9.65 9.45
CA PHE A 171 4.19 8.83 8.34
C PHE A 171 3.58 9.28 7.01
N TYR A 172 2.26 9.40 6.94
CA TYR A 172 1.60 9.83 5.70
C TYR A 172 1.98 11.25 5.28
N LYS A 173 2.14 12.15 6.26
CA LYS A 173 2.64 13.49 5.97
C LYS A 173 4.03 13.46 5.32
N LEU A 174 4.95 12.66 5.85
CA LEU A 174 6.30 12.50 5.25
C LEU A 174 6.25 11.97 3.81
N ILE A 175 5.32 11.05 3.51
CA ILE A 175 5.14 10.53 2.15
C ILE A 175 4.63 11.62 1.21
N ILE A 176 3.64 12.41 1.65
CA ILE A 176 3.08 13.52 0.86
C ILE A 176 4.15 14.58 0.62
N ASP A 177 4.89 14.99 1.66
CA ASP A 177 5.96 15.98 1.56
C ASP A 177 7.03 15.52 0.54
N GLU A 178 7.48 14.27 0.63
CA GLU A 178 8.47 13.70 -0.31
C GLU A 178 7.95 13.61 -1.76
N GLN A 179 6.68 13.30 -1.96
CA GLN A 179 6.08 13.28 -3.29
C GLN A 179 5.99 14.71 -3.86
N GLN A 180 5.51 15.68 -3.07
CA GLN A 180 5.32 17.06 -3.52
C GLN A 180 6.65 17.79 -3.80
N GLU A 181 7.66 17.59 -2.94
CA GLU A 181 8.95 18.28 -3.05
C GLU A 181 9.88 17.64 -4.07
N ASN A 182 9.86 16.32 -4.19
CA ASN A 182 10.85 15.56 -4.96
C ASN A 182 10.26 14.78 -6.14
N GLY A 183 8.92 14.84 -6.36
CA GLY A 183 8.25 14.13 -7.46
C GLY A 183 8.36 12.60 -7.37
N ARG A 184 8.59 12.05 -6.18
CA ARG A 184 8.76 10.60 -5.99
C ARG A 184 7.43 9.87 -6.11
N THR A 185 7.49 8.62 -6.51
CA THR A 185 6.33 7.73 -6.61
C THR A 185 6.31 6.79 -5.42
N PHE A 186 5.16 6.67 -4.78
CA PHE A 186 4.97 5.72 -3.69
C PHE A 186 3.85 4.72 -4.01
N ILE A 187 4.09 3.45 -3.70
CA ILE A 187 3.08 2.39 -3.74
C ILE A 187 2.99 1.82 -2.34
N ILE A 188 1.86 2.00 -1.70
CA ILE A 188 1.65 1.62 -0.29
C ILE A 188 0.57 0.55 -0.24
N SER A 189 0.93 -0.65 0.23
CA SER A 189 -0.08 -1.66 0.46
C SER A 189 -0.78 -1.44 1.80
N THR A 190 -2.09 -1.58 1.80
CA THR A 190 -2.90 -1.54 3.01
C THR A 190 -4.15 -2.41 2.85
N HIS A 191 -4.73 -2.81 3.96
CA HIS A 191 -6.07 -3.41 4.02
C HIS A 191 -7.11 -2.45 4.61
N ILE A 192 -6.71 -1.22 4.94
CA ILE A 192 -7.54 -0.17 5.57
C ILE A 192 -7.96 0.82 4.48
N ILE A 193 -9.23 0.78 4.09
CA ILE A 193 -9.76 1.61 3.00
C ILE A 193 -9.82 3.09 3.39
N GLU A 194 -10.05 3.39 4.68
CA GLU A 194 -10.15 4.76 5.19
C GLU A 194 -8.84 5.55 5.01
N GLU A 195 -7.71 4.87 4.94
CA GLU A 195 -6.42 5.51 4.66
C GLU A 195 -6.35 6.06 3.23
N ALA A 196 -7.11 5.46 2.29
CA ALA A 196 -7.10 5.84 0.89
C ALA A 196 -7.56 7.28 0.67
N ALA A 197 -8.59 7.71 1.40
CA ALA A 197 -9.29 8.97 1.15
C ALA A 197 -8.41 10.22 1.29
N ASN A 198 -7.38 10.17 2.15
CA ASN A 198 -6.61 11.35 2.52
C ASN A 198 -5.18 11.37 1.98
N VAL A 199 -4.68 10.25 1.42
CA VAL A 199 -3.27 10.10 1.09
C VAL A 199 -3.05 9.68 -0.35
N PHE A 200 -3.87 8.75 -0.87
CA PHE A 200 -3.62 8.15 -2.18
C PHE A 200 -4.28 8.99 -3.30
N GLU A 201 -3.52 9.29 -4.34
CA GLU A 201 -4.05 9.90 -5.54
C GLU A 201 -4.76 8.87 -6.44
N GLU A 202 -4.23 7.65 -6.47
CA GLU A 202 -4.83 6.53 -7.17
C GLU A 202 -4.92 5.29 -6.28
N VAL A 203 -5.99 4.53 -6.46
CA VAL A 203 -6.24 3.28 -5.74
C VAL A 203 -6.25 2.12 -6.71
N ILE A 204 -5.51 1.06 -6.34
CA ILE A 204 -5.48 -0.22 -7.03
C ILE A 204 -6.08 -1.26 -6.10
N ILE A 205 -7.19 -1.85 -6.48
CA ILE A 205 -7.84 -2.91 -5.69
C ILE A 205 -7.52 -4.26 -6.29
N LEU A 206 -6.85 -5.12 -5.49
CA LEU A 206 -6.66 -6.53 -5.82
C LEU A 206 -7.79 -7.37 -5.22
N LYS A 207 -8.48 -8.12 -6.07
CA LYS A 207 -9.51 -9.07 -5.68
C LYS A 207 -9.47 -10.28 -6.61
N ASP A 208 -9.71 -11.47 -6.08
CA ASP A 208 -9.78 -12.70 -6.85
C ASP A 208 -8.57 -12.93 -7.78
N LYS A 209 -7.35 -12.60 -7.27
CA LYS A 209 -6.06 -12.76 -7.96
C LYS A 209 -5.81 -11.80 -9.11
N CYS A 210 -6.71 -10.86 -9.37
CA CYS A 210 -6.65 -9.89 -10.47
C CYS A 210 -6.69 -8.45 -9.93
N VAL A 211 -6.33 -7.48 -10.78
CA VAL A 211 -6.68 -6.09 -10.56
C VAL A 211 -8.18 -5.93 -10.84
N TYR A 212 -8.93 -5.71 -9.76
CA TYR A 212 -10.37 -5.50 -9.84
C TYR A 212 -10.72 -4.08 -10.28
N LEU A 213 -9.91 -3.10 -9.81
CA LEU A 213 -10.11 -1.69 -10.08
C LEU A 213 -8.77 -0.95 -10.00
N LYS A 214 -8.58 0.03 -10.88
CA LYS A 214 -7.59 1.10 -10.74
C LYS A 214 -8.27 2.40 -11.12
N GLU A 215 -8.40 3.31 -10.15
CA GLU A 215 -9.04 4.61 -10.36
C GLU A 215 -8.41 5.71 -9.51
N ASN A 216 -8.63 6.97 -9.93
CA ASN A 216 -8.34 8.13 -9.10
C ASN A 216 -9.18 8.10 -7.82
N THR A 217 -8.58 8.43 -6.69
CA THR A 217 -9.24 8.32 -5.37
C THR A 217 -10.46 9.24 -5.26
N VAL A 218 -10.37 10.47 -5.76
CA VAL A 218 -11.48 11.43 -5.71
C VAL A 218 -12.66 10.92 -6.53
N GLU A 219 -12.42 10.44 -7.76
CA GLU A 219 -13.45 9.87 -8.62
C GLU A 219 -14.08 8.62 -8.02
N LEU A 220 -13.26 7.78 -7.36
CA LEU A 220 -13.74 6.60 -6.67
C LEU A 220 -14.65 6.96 -5.49
N LEU A 221 -14.24 7.94 -4.66
CA LEU A 221 -15.02 8.40 -3.51
C LEU A 221 -16.34 9.04 -3.93
N ASP A 222 -16.36 9.77 -5.04
CA ASP A 222 -17.58 10.34 -5.59
C ASP A 222 -18.59 9.28 -6.05
N LYS A 223 -18.09 8.12 -6.50
CA LYS A 223 -18.91 6.97 -6.91
C LYS A 223 -19.26 6.04 -5.73
N CYS A 224 -18.52 6.08 -4.63
CA CYS A 224 -18.75 5.20 -3.48
C CYS A 224 -19.77 5.78 -2.52
N ARG A 225 -20.62 4.91 -1.95
CA ARG A 225 -21.53 5.25 -0.87
C ARG A 225 -21.41 4.22 0.25
N TYR A 226 -21.32 4.73 1.46
CA TYR A 226 -21.33 3.91 2.67
C TYR A 226 -22.76 3.84 3.21
N VAL A 227 -23.29 2.63 3.33
CA VAL A 227 -24.66 2.39 3.81
C VAL A 227 -24.56 1.48 5.03
N SER A 228 -25.11 1.91 6.17
CA SER A 228 -25.10 1.11 7.39
C SER A 228 -26.46 1.11 8.08
N GLY A 229 -26.79 0.00 8.75
CA GLY A 229 -28.06 -0.15 9.47
C GLY A 229 -28.34 -1.60 9.84
N LEU A 230 -29.63 -1.94 10.00
CA LEU A 230 -30.04 -3.33 10.14
C LEU A 230 -29.79 -4.06 8.82
N GLU A 231 -29.27 -5.29 8.90
CA GLU A 231 -28.82 -6.07 7.75
C GLU A 231 -29.87 -6.18 6.63
N GLU A 232 -31.12 -6.46 7.01
CA GLU A 232 -32.23 -6.59 6.06
C GLU A 232 -32.50 -5.27 5.31
N ASN A 233 -32.47 -4.15 6.01
CA ASN A 233 -32.70 -2.83 5.42
C ASN A 233 -31.54 -2.42 4.49
N VAL A 234 -30.30 -2.70 4.90
CA VAL A 234 -29.11 -2.41 4.08
C VAL A 234 -29.12 -3.25 2.83
N LYS A 235 -29.38 -4.56 2.92
CA LYS A 235 -29.45 -5.44 1.76
C LYS A 235 -30.52 -4.98 0.75
N ASN A 236 -31.69 -4.59 1.23
CA ASN A 236 -32.74 -4.05 0.38
C ASN A 236 -32.37 -2.71 -0.27
N ALA A 237 -31.66 -1.83 0.48
CA ALA A 237 -31.27 -0.52 -0.03
C ALA A 237 -30.16 -0.57 -1.09
N VAL A 238 -29.34 -1.62 -1.09
CA VAL A 238 -28.21 -1.78 -2.01
C VAL A 238 -28.44 -2.87 -3.05
N ASP A 239 -29.68 -3.33 -3.20
CA ASP A 239 -30.03 -4.34 -4.19
C ASP A 239 -29.69 -3.84 -5.60
N GLY A 240 -28.98 -4.66 -6.37
CA GLY A 240 -28.48 -4.29 -7.71
C GLY A 240 -27.22 -3.41 -7.71
N CYS A 241 -26.74 -2.92 -6.56
CA CYS A 241 -25.49 -2.15 -6.48
C CYS A 241 -24.25 -3.05 -6.42
N LYS A 242 -23.14 -2.56 -6.95
CA LYS A 242 -21.86 -3.25 -6.88
C LYS A 242 -21.24 -3.08 -5.50
N ILE A 243 -21.26 -4.13 -4.67
CA ILE A 243 -20.68 -4.12 -3.32
C ILE A 243 -19.16 -4.24 -3.41
N ILE A 244 -18.45 -3.25 -2.88
CA ILE A 244 -16.98 -3.21 -2.80
C ILE A 244 -16.50 -3.84 -1.50
N ASN A 245 -17.13 -3.49 -0.38
CA ASN A 245 -16.83 -4.00 0.95
C ASN A 245 -18.08 -4.24 1.76
N GLU A 246 -18.04 -5.21 2.67
CA GLU A 246 -19.10 -5.50 3.63
C GLU A 246 -18.49 -5.84 4.97
N GLU A 247 -19.11 -5.36 6.06
CA GLU A 247 -18.65 -5.56 7.42
C GLU A 247 -19.79 -5.62 8.41
N HIS A 248 -19.59 -6.38 9.49
CA HIS A 248 -20.50 -6.40 10.63
C HIS A 248 -19.88 -5.63 11.80
N ILE A 249 -20.54 -4.56 12.26
CA ILE A 249 -20.14 -3.74 13.40
C ILE A 249 -21.15 -3.94 14.52
N GLY A 250 -20.88 -4.90 15.40
CA GLY A 250 -21.81 -5.26 16.48
C GLY A 250 -23.12 -5.83 15.93
N ARG A 251 -24.22 -5.07 16.07
CA ARG A 251 -25.55 -5.43 15.54
C ARG A 251 -25.87 -4.77 14.21
N SER A 252 -24.99 -3.92 13.73
CA SER A 252 -25.15 -3.21 12.45
C SER A 252 -24.40 -3.94 11.35
N TYR A 253 -24.99 -3.95 10.17
CA TYR A 253 -24.38 -4.37 8.93
C TYR A 253 -24.08 -3.13 8.11
N ALA A 254 -22.89 -3.05 7.55
CA ALA A 254 -22.46 -1.93 6.75
C ALA A 254 -21.84 -2.41 5.43
N VAL A 255 -22.12 -1.69 4.38
CA VAL A 255 -21.59 -1.97 3.04
C VAL A 255 -21.08 -0.69 2.39
N THR A 256 -20.00 -0.81 1.64
CA THR A 256 -19.56 0.21 0.70
C THR A 256 -19.95 -0.26 -0.70
N VAL A 257 -20.78 0.52 -1.37
CA VAL A 257 -21.22 0.24 -2.74
C VAL A 257 -20.68 1.26 -3.71
N MET A 258 -20.44 0.82 -4.94
CA MET A 258 -20.15 1.70 -6.07
C MET A 258 -21.44 2.04 -6.77
N GLN A 259 -21.73 3.33 -6.91
CA GLN A 259 -22.87 3.84 -7.63
C GLN A 259 -22.49 3.96 -9.11
N ASP A 260 -22.79 2.93 -9.91
CA ASP A 260 -22.78 3.04 -11.37
C ASP A 260 -24.15 3.61 -11.79
N GLY A 261 -24.16 4.82 -12.29
CA GLY A 261 -25.24 5.63 -12.90
C GLY A 261 -26.74 5.38 -12.57
N ASP A 262 -27.18 4.14 -12.43
CA ASP A 262 -28.59 3.76 -12.25
C ASP A 262 -28.93 3.21 -10.85
N CYS A 263 -27.98 3.14 -9.93
CA CYS A 263 -28.25 2.68 -8.57
C CYS A 263 -28.88 3.79 -7.72
N LEU A 264 -30.21 3.81 -7.64
CA LEU A 264 -30.96 4.71 -6.77
C LEU A 264 -30.89 4.19 -5.32
N LEU A 265 -29.99 4.75 -4.51
CA LEU A 265 -30.01 4.53 -3.06
C LEU A 265 -31.21 5.28 -2.47
N TYR A 266 -32.22 4.55 -2.04
CA TYR A 266 -33.30 5.11 -1.25
C TYR A 266 -32.81 5.38 0.17
N THR A 267 -32.37 6.63 0.43
CA THR A 267 -32.10 7.07 1.79
C THR A 267 -33.41 7.53 2.44
N SER A 268 -33.87 6.85 3.47
CA SER A 268 -34.82 7.48 4.39
C SER A 268 -34.11 8.59 5.14
N PRO A 269 -34.70 9.80 5.26
CA PRO A 269 -34.08 10.90 5.99
C PRO A 269 -33.76 10.47 7.41
N SER A 270 -32.53 10.78 7.86
CA SER A 270 -32.11 10.53 9.25
C SER A 270 -33.01 11.33 10.18
N PRO A 271 -33.40 10.79 11.36
CA PRO A 271 -34.17 11.55 12.36
C PRO A 271 -33.52 12.87 12.79
N ARG A 272 -32.23 13.07 12.49
CA ARG A 272 -31.51 14.34 12.77
C ARG A 272 -31.75 15.45 11.74
N ASP A 273 -32.28 15.11 10.57
CA ASP A 273 -32.53 16.11 9.50
C ASP A 273 -33.91 16.79 9.64
N THR A 274 -34.78 16.25 10.53
CA THR A 274 -36.11 16.78 10.78
C THR A 274 -36.18 17.82 11.94
N GLU A 275 -35.08 18.09 12.63
CA GLU A 275 -35.05 19.07 13.72
C GLU A 275 -34.48 20.46 13.32
N ARG A 276 -34.31 20.74 12.03
CA ARG A 276 -33.89 22.05 11.51
C ARG A 276 -34.90 22.57 10.47
N SER A 277 -36.14 22.76 10.89
CA SER A 277 -37.10 23.60 10.18
C SER A 277 -37.82 24.50 11.16
#